data_98b075dd47211f181c5e590994c2894a
#
_entry.id   98b075dd47211f181c5e590994c2894a
#
_cell.length_a   1.000
_cell.length_b   1.000
_cell.length_c   1.000
_cell.angle_alpha   90.00
_cell.angle_beta   90.00
_cell.angle_gamma   90.00
#
_symmetry.space_group_name_H-M   'P 1'
#
loop_
_entity.id
_entity.type
_entity.pdbx_description
1 polymer ?
#
loop_
_entity_poly.entity_id
_entity_poly.type
_entity_poly.pdbx_seq_one_letter_code
_entity_poly.pdbx_strand_id
1 'polypeptide(L)'
;MAEIDADIRSKLALVMDVDDLVAAIRLGRELNDYFGVAKIGLELYSAAGPEAIGAVADLGYKIFLDLKLHDIPTTVGKSARVLGALGVSYLTMHAHGGVEMLQAGVHGLEEGARNAGLDKPESLAVTVLTSDGDAPEHIMPKRVMLAAEAGCTGLVCAAGDLQQAHHYAPRMTRVVPGIRLPGDNGDDHANAVSPGDAVTAGADLLVIGRTVTRADDPVAAALAVHESIAAAGD
;
A
#
# COMPACT_ATOMS: atom_id res chain seq x y z
N MET A 1 -15.03 9.64 -23.08
CA MET A 1 -14.26 9.06 -21.97
C MET A 1 -15.26 8.79 -20.86
N ALA A 2 -15.28 7.59 -20.29
CA ALA A 2 -16.08 7.33 -19.09
C ALA A 2 -15.57 8.26 -17.96
N GLU A 3 -16.48 8.83 -17.21
CA GLU A 3 -16.14 9.64 -16.03
C GLU A 3 -15.51 8.71 -14.98
N ILE A 4 -14.30 9.03 -14.56
CA ILE A 4 -13.59 8.23 -13.54
C ILE A 4 -14.17 8.57 -12.17
N ASP A 5 -14.65 7.55 -11.47
CA ASP A 5 -15.17 7.69 -10.12
C ASP A 5 -14.03 8.04 -9.15
N ALA A 6 -14.16 9.21 -8.50
CA ALA A 6 -13.15 9.71 -7.56
C ALA A 6 -13.03 8.84 -6.30
N ASP A 7 -14.11 8.18 -5.87
CA ASP A 7 -14.08 7.26 -4.73
C ASP A 7 -13.28 6.00 -5.08
N ILE A 8 -13.54 5.39 -6.26
CA ILE A 8 -12.76 4.25 -6.75
C ILE A 8 -11.28 4.64 -6.92
N ARG A 9 -11.00 5.79 -7.57
CA ARG A 9 -9.65 6.30 -7.76
C ARG A 9 -8.89 6.42 -6.44
N SER A 10 -9.55 6.87 -5.38
CA SER A 10 -8.93 7.05 -4.05
C SER A 10 -8.54 5.73 -3.38
N LYS A 11 -9.15 4.61 -3.77
CA LYS A 11 -8.90 3.25 -3.27
C LYS A 11 -7.83 2.48 -4.05
N LEU A 12 -7.20 3.11 -5.04
CA LEU A 12 -6.24 2.46 -5.93
C LEU A 12 -4.83 3.04 -5.74
N ALA A 13 -3.88 2.15 -5.43
CA ALA A 13 -2.46 2.45 -5.32
C ALA A 13 -1.70 1.83 -6.51
N LEU A 14 -1.16 2.69 -7.39
CA LEU A 14 -0.31 2.29 -8.51
C LEU A 14 1.06 1.88 -7.99
N VAL A 15 1.52 0.69 -8.36
CA VAL A 15 2.88 0.22 -8.03
C VAL A 15 3.89 0.81 -9.00
N MET A 16 4.92 1.46 -8.46
CA MET A 16 6.04 2.02 -9.21
C MET A 16 7.32 1.20 -8.94
N ASP A 17 7.28 -0.09 -9.28
CA ASP A 17 8.45 -0.98 -9.15
C ASP A 17 9.27 -0.89 -10.45
N VAL A 18 10.12 0.13 -10.50
CA VAL A 18 11.08 0.44 -11.58
C VAL A 18 12.36 0.98 -10.96
N ASP A 19 13.50 0.80 -11.62
CA ASP A 19 14.83 1.21 -11.18
C ASP A 19 15.27 2.58 -11.74
N ASP A 20 14.33 3.31 -12.34
CA ASP A 20 14.57 4.62 -12.95
C ASP A 20 13.45 5.62 -12.63
N LEU A 21 13.82 6.78 -12.10
CA LEU A 21 12.88 7.85 -11.73
C LEU A 21 12.15 8.44 -12.94
N VAL A 22 12.80 8.53 -14.10
CA VAL A 22 12.17 9.05 -15.33
C VAL A 22 11.08 8.09 -15.81
N ALA A 23 11.33 6.78 -15.73
CA ALA A 23 10.34 5.76 -16.04
C ALA A 23 9.14 5.82 -15.06
N ALA A 24 9.41 6.00 -13.76
CA ALA A 24 8.36 6.17 -12.75
C ALA A 24 7.48 7.40 -13.02
N ILE A 25 8.09 8.55 -13.34
CA ILE A 25 7.36 9.79 -13.67
C ILE A 25 6.52 9.61 -14.93
N ARG A 26 7.05 8.94 -15.97
CA ARG A 26 6.31 8.68 -17.21
C ARG A 26 5.08 7.82 -16.93
N LEU A 27 5.24 6.70 -16.23
CA LEU A 27 4.15 5.82 -15.82
C LEU A 27 3.12 6.57 -14.97
N GLY A 28 3.60 7.36 -14.00
CA GLY A 28 2.74 8.17 -13.14
C GLY A 28 1.91 9.18 -13.91
N ARG A 29 2.48 9.86 -14.91
CA ARG A 29 1.73 10.82 -15.75
C ARG A 29 0.67 10.15 -16.62
N GLU A 30 0.98 8.97 -17.17
CA GLU A 30 0.08 8.21 -18.01
C GLU A 30 -1.15 7.71 -17.25
N LEU A 31 -0.97 7.35 -15.96
CA LEU A 31 -2.00 6.71 -15.15
C LEU A 31 -2.58 7.60 -14.04
N ASN A 32 -2.21 8.87 -13.98
CA ASN A 32 -2.66 9.80 -12.93
C ASN A 32 -4.18 9.87 -12.77
N ASP A 33 -4.91 9.89 -13.87
CA ASP A 33 -6.36 10.02 -13.81
C ASP A 33 -7.05 8.82 -13.15
N TYR A 34 -6.38 7.66 -13.11
CA TYR A 34 -6.95 6.39 -12.65
C TYR A 34 -6.57 6.02 -11.21
N PHE A 35 -5.51 6.57 -10.67
CA PHE A 35 -4.98 6.20 -9.36
C PHE A 35 -4.82 7.43 -8.46
N GLY A 36 -5.30 7.34 -7.21
CA GLY A 36 -5.14 8.40 -6.21
C GLY A 36 -3.86 8.26 -5.38
N VAL A 37 -3.28 7.05 -5.34
CA VAL A 37 -2.11 6.72 -4.54
C VAL A 37 -1.02 6.13 -5.44
N ALA A 38 0.24 6.48 -5.19
CA ALA A 38 1.40 5.84 -5.82
C ALA A 38 2.24 5.11 -4.76
N LYS A 39 2.47 3.81 -4.97
CA LYS A 39 3.31 2.98 -4.11
C LYS A 39 4.75 2.99 -4.59
N ILE A 40 5.62 3.61 -3.83
CA ILE A 40 7.08 3.59 -4.02
C ILE A 40 7.63 2.44 -3.17
N GLY A 41 8.09 1.39 -3.83
CA GLY A 41 8.69 0.22 -3.20
C GLY A 41 10.21 0.33 -3.04
N LEU A 42 10.82 -0.76 -2.57
CA LEU A 42 12.26 -0.83 -2.32
C LEU A 42 13.09 -0.55 -3.58
N GLU A 43 12.64 -1.01 -4.76
CA GLU A 43 13.37 -0.84 -6.02
C GLU A 43 13.55 0.64 -6.37
N LEU A 44 12.46 1.38 -6.54
CA LEU A 44 12.51 2.80 -6.88
C LEU A 44 13.17 3.64 -5.78
N TYR A 45 12.88 3.33 -4.50
CA TYR A 45 13.50 4.04 -3.39
C TYR A 45 15.00 3.79 -3.30
N SER A 46 15.48 2.58 -3.63
CA SER A 46 16.91 2.29 -3.67
C SER A 46 17.62 2.98 -4.84
N ALA A 47 16.92 3.15 -5.97
CA ALA A 47 17.47 3.82 -7.15
C ALA A 47 17.52 5.34 -7.01
N ALA A 48 16.46 5.98 -6.49
CA ALA A 48 16.29 7.43 -6.47
C ALA A 48 16.21 8.05 -5.05
N GLY A 49 16.11 7.24 -4.02
CA GLY A 49 16.02 7.72 -2.64
C GLY A 49 14.82 8.63 -2.38
N PRO A 50 14.99 9.62 -1.47
CA PRO A 50 13.93 10.56 -1.10
C PRO A 50 13.42 11.42 -2.27
N GLU A 51 14.22 11.61 -3.32
CA GLU A 51 13.81 12.39 -4.50
C GLU A 51 12.57 11.79 -5.17
N ALA A 52 12.44 10.45 -5.16
CA ALA A 52 11.27 9.78 -5.71
C ALA A 52 9.96 10.23 -5.03
N ILE A 53 9.99 10.52 -3.73
CA ILE A 53 8.80 10.95 -2.98
C ILE A 53 8.29 12.27 -3.53
N GLY A 54 9.15 13.29 -3.60
CA GLY A 54 8.78 14.62 -4.09
C GLY A 54 8.34 14.59 -5.55
N ALA A 55 9.13 13.94 -6.41
CA ALA A 55 8.86 13.89 -7.85
C ALA A 55 7.51 13.20 -8.19
N VAL A 56 7.13 12.17 -7.44
CA VAL A 56 5.84 11.48 -7.62
C VAL A 56 4.70 12.27 -6.96
N ALA A 57 4.94 12.91 -5.82
CA ALA A 57 3.94 13.78 -5.17
C ALA A 57 3.57 14.99 -6.04
N ASP A 58 4.53 15.56 -6.79
CA ASP A 58 4.31 16.66 -7.73
C ASP A 58 3.36 16.30 -8.88
N LEU A 59 3.13 15.00 -9.13
CA LEU A 59 2.12 14.51 -10.06
C LEU A 59 0.70 14.50 -9.45
N GLY A 60 0.55 14.81 -8.17
CA GLY A 60 -0.74 14.85 -7.45
C GLY A 60 -1.13 13.53 -6.76
N TYR A 61 -0.24 12.56 -6.65
CA TYR A 61 -0.48 11.33 -5.91
C TYR A 61 -0.31 11.51 -4.40
N LYS A 62 -1.11 10.79 -3.61
CA LYS A 62 -0.73 10.44 -2.25
C LYS A 62 0.39 9.41 -2.29
N ILE A 63 1.41 9.56 -1.45
CA ILE A 63 2.58 8.68 -1.47
C ILE A 63 2.44 7.54 -0.47
N PHE A 64 2.44 6.33 -1.00
CA PHE A 64 2.55 5.10 -0.22
C PHE A 64 3.99 4.57 -0.27
N LEU A 65 4.76 4.81 0.79
CA LEU A 65 6.15 4.37 0.89
C LEU A 65 6.22 2.97 1.50
N ASP A 66 6.52 1.98 0.67
CA ASP A 66 6.49 0.56 1.02
C ASP A 66 7.90 -0.01 1.27
N LEU A 67 8.52 0.38 2.39
CA LEU A 67 9.87 -0.05 2.79
C LEU A 67 9.88 -1.19 3.81
N LYS A 68 8.75 -1.50 4.40
CA LYS A 68 8.58 -2.56 5.43
C LYS A 68 9.63 -2.45 6.54
N LEU A 69 9.74 -1.24 7.13
CA LEU A 69 10.77 -0.96 8.15
C LEU A 69 10.78 -2.03 9.25
N HIS A 70 11.97 -2.57 9.53
CA HIS A 70 12.17 -3.60 10.54
C HIS A 70 13.59 -3.50 11.10
N ASP A 71 13.72 -2.94 12.28
CA ASP A 71 14.98 -2.75 13.00
C ASP A 71 14.67 -2.54 14.49
N ILE A 72 15.67 -2.23 15.33
CA ILE A 72 15.42 -1.86 16.72
C ILE A 72 14.54 -0.60 16.80
N PRO A 73 13.74 -0.44 17.89
CA PRO A 73 12.75 0.64 18.01
C PRO A 73 13.31 2.04 17.74
N THR A 74 14.48 2.36 18.28
CA THR A 74 15.11 3.68 18.09
C THR A 74 15.43 3.98 16.62
N THR A 75 15.90 2.99 15.86
CA THR A 75 16.24 3.14 14.43
C THR A 75 14.97 3.35 13.62
N VAL A 76 13.95 2.52 13.84
CA VAL A 76 12.65 2.63 13.15
C VAL A 76 11.99 3.98 13.45
N GLY A 77 11.95 4.41 14.71
CA GLY A 77 11.37 5.69 15.09
C GLY A 77 12.06 6.89 14.42
N LYS A 78 13.40 6.90 14.39
CA LYS A 78 14.15 7.97 13.73
C LYS A 78 13.96 7.98 12.22
N SER A 79 13.97 6.80 11.59
CA SER A 79 13.72 6.66 10.14
C SER A 79 12.31 7.11 9.79
N ALA A 80 11.30 6.64 10.51
CA ALA A 80 9.91 7.03 10.30
C ALA A 80 9.70 8.55 10.46
N ARG A 81 10.39 9.19 11.42
CA ARG A 81 10.32 10.65 11.60
C ARG A 81 10.86 11.41 10.40
N VAL A 82 11.98 10.97 9.84
CA VAL A 82 12.52 11.59 8.61
C VAL A 82 11.54 11.40 7.44
N LEU A 83 11.01 10.20 7.25
CA LEU A 83 10.08 9.89 6.17
C LEU A 83 8.75 10.64 6.31
N GLY A 84 8.22 10.78 7.54
CA GLY A 84 7.03 11.58 7.80
C GLY A 84 7.19 13.05 7.41
N ALA A 85 8.37 13.62 7.64
CA ALA A 85 8.67 15.00 7.24
C ALA A 85 8.81 15.20 5.72
N LEU A 86 8.92 14.10 4.93
CA LEU A 86 8.96 14.14 3.46
C LEU A 86 7.56 14.10 2.81
N GLY A 87 6.48 14.07 3.59
CA GLY A 87 5.11 14.12 3.06
C GLY A 87 4.55 12.78 2.58
N VAL A 88 5.06 11.66 3.08
CA VAL A 88 4.45 10.35 2.80
C VAL A 88 3.06 10.27 3.44
N SER A 89 2.09 9.73 2.71
CA SER A 89 0.72 9.51 3.21
C SER A 89 0.56 8.16 3.91
N TYR A 90 1.36 7.16 3.51
CA TYR A 90 1.36 5.81 4.06
C TYR A 90 2.80 5.31 4.19
N LEU A 91 3.12 4.67 5.32
CA LEU A 91 4.43 4.03 5.54
C LEU A 91 4.25 2.62 6.08
N THR A 92 4.91 1.63 5.47
CA THR A 92 4.90 0.26 5.97
C THR A 92 5.99 -0.01 6.99
N MET A 93 5.60 -0.75 8.04
CA MET A 93 6.49 -1.33 9.06
C MET A 93 6.12 -2.80 9.25
N HIS A 94 7.10 -3.65 9.55
CA HIS A 94 6.82 -5.08 9.67
C HIS A 94 6.29 -5.43 11.08
N ALA A 95 5.07 -6.00 11.18
CA ALA A 95 4.47 -6.36 12.47
C ALA A 95 5.30 -7.40 13.25
N HIS A 96 6.20 -8.13 12.57
CA HIS A 96 7.13 -9.05 13.20
C HIS A 96 8.06 -8.38 14.23
N GLY A 97 8.33 -7.08 14.08
CA GLY A 97 9.17 -6.31 15.01
C GLY A 97 8.58 -6.08 16.39
N GLY A 98 7.30 -6.41 16.61
CA GLY A 98 6.63 -6.30 17.89
C GLY A 98 6.15 -4.89 18.25
N VAL A 99 5.48 -4.78 19.40
CA VAL A 99 4.77 -3.55 19.81
C VAL A 99 5.70 -2.36 19.95
N GLU A 100 6.82 -2.52 20.65
CA GLU A 100 7.75 -1.40 20.92
C GLU A 100 8.33 -0.78 19.65
N MET A 101 8.69 -1.63 18.66
CA MET A 101 9.19 -1.16 17.37
C MET A 101 8.12 -0.42 16.58
N LEU A 102 6.91 -0.98 16.53
CA LEU A 102 5.78 -0.36 15.83
C LEU A 102 5.39 0.98 16.48
N GLN A 103 5.30 1.04 17.82
CA GLN A 103 5.01 2.29 18.56
C GLN A 103 6.03 3.37 18.27
N ALA A 104 7.32 3.03 18.29
CA ALA A 104 8.38 3.97 17.95
C ALA A 104 8.23 4.49 16.51
N GLY A 105 7.89 3.61 15.57
CA GLY A 105 7.64 3.97 14.18
C GLY A 105 6.42 4.87 14.01
N VAL A 106 5.29 4.54 14.64
CA VAL A 106 4.06 5.36 14.65
C VAL A 106 4.35 6.76 15.17
N HIS A 107 4.95 6.85 16.37
CA HIS A 107 5.27 8.14 16.97
C HIS A 107 6.24 8.96 16.10
N GLY A 108 7.29 8.32 15.58
CA GLY A 108 8.24 9.00 14.71
C GLY A 108 7.60 9.55 13.45
N LEU A 109 6.78 8.75 12.78
CA LEU A 109 6.08 9.12 11.56
C LEU A 109 5.17 10.34 11.77
N GLU A 110 4.35 10.30 12.82
CA GLU A 110 3.45 11.40 13.19
C GLU A 110 4.20 12.67 13.61
N GLU A 111 5.29 12.51 14.37
CA GLU A 111 6.14 13.62 14.80
C GLU A 111 6.76 14.32 13.57
N GLY A 112 7.30 13.55 12.63
CA GLY A 112 7.91 14.08 11.42
C GLY A 112 6.95 14.91 10.59
N ALA A 113 5.77 14.37 10.30
CA ALA A 113 4.72 15.06 9.56
C ALA A 113 4.25 16.34 10.27
N ARG A 114 3.95 16.24 11.56
CA ARG A 114 3.52 17.39 12.38
C ARG A 114 4.56 18.52 12.40
N ASN A 115 5.83 18.18 12.56
CA ASN A 115 6.91 19.18 12.60
C ASN A 115 7.13 19.86 11.22
N ALA A 116 6.78 19.19 10.14
CA ALA A 116 6.80 19.73 8.79
C ALA A 116 5.48 20.48 8.41
N GLY A 117 4.47 20.50 9.29
CA GLY A 117 3.17 21.11 9.01
C GLY A 117 2.33 20.35 7.98
N LEU A 118 2.55 19.04 7.88
CA LEU A 118 1.85 18.13 6.96
C LEU A 118 0.72 17.37 7.66
N ASP A 119 -0.19 16.84 6.85
CA ASP A 119 -1.26 15.97 7.34
C ASP A 119 -0.71 14.71 8.02
N LYS A 120 -1.49 14.17 8.96
CA LYS A 120 -1.15 12.95 9.68
C LYS A 120 -1.11 11.75 8.70
N PRO A 121 0.04 11.09 8.54
CA PRO A 121 0.15 9.92 7.68
C PRO A 121 -0.40 8.65 8.36
N GLU A 122 -0.72 7.65 7.54
CA GLU A 122 -1.10 6.33 8.02
C GLU A 122 0.12 5.41 8.20
N SER A 123 0.15 4.76 9.34
CA SER A 123 1.15 3.75 9.68
C SER A 123 0.59 2.35 9.40
N LEU A 124 1.14 1.67 8.40
CA LEU A 124 0.67 0.38 7.93
C LEU A 124 1.54 -0.77 8.46
N ALA A 125 0.94 -1.68 9.22
CA ALA A 125 1.65 -2.87 9.71
C ALA A 125 1.53 -4.01 8.69
N VAL A 126 2.67 -4.51 8.19
CA VAL A 126 2.70 -5.70 7.32
C VAL A 126 2.54 -6.95 8.18
N THR A 127 1.47 -7.72 7.96
CA THR A 127 1.14 -8.90 8.75
C THR A 127 1.95 -10.12 8.32
N VAL A 128 1.56 -10.77 7.24
CA VAL A 128 2.28 -11.89 6.62
C VAL A 128 2.61 -11.50 5.19
N LEU A 129 3.83 -11.77 4.74
CA LEU A 129 4.17 -11.54 3.35
C LEU A 129 3.41 -12.54 2.47
N THR A 130 2.90 -12.08 1.33
CA THR A 130 2.17 -12.95 0.38
C THR A 130 3.00 -14.09 -0.17
N SER A 131 4.34 -13.98 -0.08
CA SER A 131 5.31 -15.03 -0.43
C SER A 131 5.56 -16.04 0.69
N ASP A 132 5.07 -15.80 1.91
CA ASP A 132 5.24 -16.68 3.07
C ASP A 132 3.99 -17.59 3.21
N GLY A 133 3.85 -18.52 2.26
CA GLY A 133 2.72 -19.45 2.21
C GLY A 133 2.69 -20.48 3.34
N ASP A 134 3.81 -20.68 4.05
CA ASP A 134 3.95 -21.64 5.13
C ASP A 134 3.77 -21.01 6.53
N ALA A 135 3.39 -19.73 6.60
CA ALA A 135 3.17 -19.05 7.87
C ALA A 135 2.06 -19.75 8.67
N PRO A 136 2.30 -20.16 9.95
CA PRO A 136 1.27 -20.78 10.76
C PRO A 136 0.03 -19.87 10.91
N GLU A 137 -1.16 -20.46 10.88
CA GLU A 137 -2.45 -19.73 10.90
C GLU A 137 -2.58 -18.71 12.06
N HIS A 138 -1.96 -18.97 13.21
CA HIS A 138 -2.03 -18.07 14.37
C HIS A 138 -1.15 -16.81 14.23
N ILE A 139 -0.26 -16.75 13.26
CA ILE A 139 0.68 -15.63 13.10
C ILE A 139 -0.04 -14.37 12.62
N MET A 140 -0.96 -14.50 11.67
CA MET A 140 -1.70 -13.35 11.12
C MET A 140 -2.51 -12.64 12.22
N PRO A 141 -3.43 -13.27 12.96
CA PRO A 141 -4.17 -12.60 14.03
C PRO A 141 -3.27 -12.05 15.14
N LYS A 142 -2.18 -12.74 15.49
CA LYS A 142 -1.21 -12.23 16.45
C LYS A 142 -0.60 -10.91 15.98
N ARG A 143 -0.17 -10.81 14.71
CA ARG A 143 0.42 -9.59 14.14
C ARG A 143 -0.58 -8.45 14.03
N VAL A 144 -1.85 -8.75 13.74
CA VAL A 144 -2.94 -7.76 13.77
C VAL A 144 -3.11 -7.16 15.17
N MET A 145 -3.14 -8.01 16.20
CA MET A 145 -3.27 -7.55 17.60
C MET A 145 -2.07 -6.69 18.02
N LEU A 146 -0.84 -7.09 17.67
CA LEU A 146 0.37 -6.28 17.93
C LEU A 146 0.31 -4.91 17.25
N ALA A 147 -0.17 -4.86 16.02
CA ALA A 147 -0.35 -3.61 15.26
C ALA A 147 -1.39 -2.69 15.91
N ALA A 148 -2.52 -3.25 16.34
CA ALA A 148 -3.58 -2.50 17.03
C ALA A 148 -3.09 -1.96 18.38
N GLU A 149 -2.40 -2.78 19.18
CA GLU A 149 -1.80 -2.38 20.46
C GLU A 149 -0.76 -1.27 20.27
N ALA A 150 0.02 -1.33 19.21
CA ALA A 150 1.02 -0.33 18.89
C ALA A 150 0.44 0.99 18.36
N GLY A 151 -0.84 1.06 18.03
CA GLY A 151 -1.49 2.24 17.48
C GLY A 151 -1.28 2.45 15.99
N CYS A 152 -0.92 1.38 15.24
CA CYS A 152 -0.93 1.44 13.78
C CYS A 152 -2.34 1.75 13.27
N THR A 153 -2.45 2.49 12.17
CA THR A 153 -3.74 2.90 11.59
C THR A 153 -4.25 1.96 10.52
N GLY A 154 -3.36 1.12 9.95
CA GLY A 154 -3.74 0.16 8.92
C GLY A 154 -2.86 -1.09 8.89
N LEU A 155 -3.29 -2.03 8.07
CA LEU A 155 -2.67 -3.34 7.87
C LEU A 155 -2.42 -3.58 6.38
N VAL A 156 -1.31 -4.24 6.06
CA VAL A 156 -1.11 -4.89 4.76
C VAL A 156 -1.30 -6.38 4.96
N CYS A 157 -2.31 -6.97 4.32
CA CYS A 157 -2.67 -8.37 4.43
C CYS A 157 -3.15 -8.96 3.11
N ALA A 158 -3.12 -10.29 2.97
CA ALA A 158 -3.69 -10.96 1.81
C ALA A 158 -5.22 -10.83 1.79
N ALA A 159 -5.84 -10.95 0.62
CA ALA A 159 -7.30 -10.89 0.49
C ALA A 159 -8.02 -11.97 1.32
N GLY A 160 -7.44 -13.18 1.41
CA GLY A 160 -7.97 -14.26 2.26
C GLY A 160 -7.99 -13.97 3.76
N ASP A 161 -7.19 -12.98 4.20
CA ASP A 161 -7.08 -12.62 5.61
C ASP A 161 -8.02 -11.48 6.02
N LEU A 162 -8.75 -10.85 5.08
CA LEU A 162 -9.58 -9.67 5.32
C LEU A 162 -10.63 -9.87 6.41
N GLN A 163 -11.27 -11.03 6.44
CA GLN A 163 -12.28 -11.34 7.46
C GLN A 163 -11.66 -11.39 8.86
N GLN A 164 -10.50 -12.01 9.01
CA GLN A 164 -9.77 -12.04 10.28
C GLN A 164 -9.25 -10.65 10.67
N ALA A 165 -8.69 -9.90 9.71
CA ALA A 165 -8.24 -8.53 9.92
C ALA A 165 -9.38 -7.65 10.44
N HIS A 166 -10.56 -7.73 9.81
CA HIS A 166 -11.75 -7.01 10.26
C HIS A 166 -12.21 -7.43 11.66
N HIS A 167 -12.17 -8.74 11.97
CA HIS A 167 -12.57 -9.26 13.27
C HIS A 167 -11.70 -8.71 14.41
N TYR A 168 -10.38 -8.74 14.26
CA TYR A 168 -9.45 -8.33 15.31
C TYR A 168 -9.17 -6.82 15.34
N ALA A 169 -9.29 -6.12 14.20
CA ALA A 169 -9.00 -4.69 14.09
C ALA A 169 -9.98 -3.97 13.13
N PRO A 170 -11.27 -3.88 13.47
CA PRO A 170 -12.33 -3.43 12.55
C PRO A 170 -12.18 -1.97 12.08
N ARG A 171 -11.39 -1.16 12.77
CA ARG A 171 -11.19 0.26 12.43
C ARG A 171 -9.90 0.56 11.68
N MET A 172 -9.07 -0.45 11.45
CA MET A 172 -7.81 -0.26 10.70
C MET A 172 -8.06 -0.33 9.20
N THR A 173 -7.38 0.54 8.46
CA THR A 173 -7.34 0.50 6.98
C THR A 173 -6.74 -0.82 6.51
N ARG A 174 -7.40 -1.53 5.60
CA ARG A 174 -6.95 -2.81 5.03
C ARG A 174 -6.42 -2.60 3.64
N VAL A 175 -5.11 -2.73 3.50
CA VAL A 175 -4.37 -2.60 2.24
C VAL A 175 -4.09 -3.98 1.67
N VAL A 176 -4.56 -4.23 0.46
CA VAL A 176 -4.50 -5.57 -0.16
C VAL A 176 -3.64 -5.55 -1.42
N PRO A 177 -2.48 -6.23 -1.39
CA PRO A 177 -1.68 -6.50 -2.58
C PRO A 177 -2.16 -7.77 -3.30
N GLY A 178 -1.57 -8.06 -4.46
CA GLY A 178 -1.86 -9.30 -5.19
C GLY A 178 -3.13 -9.26 -6.02
N ILE A 179 -3.62 -8.07 -6.34
CA ILE A 179 -4.81 -7.86 -7.17
C ILE A 179 -4.50 -8.22 -8.63
N ARG A 180 -5.43 -8.93 -9.28
CA ARG A 180 -5.34 -9.37 -10.68
C ARG A 180 -6.68 -9.20 -11.40
N LEU A 181 -6.60 -8.87 -12.68
CA LEU A 181 -7.76 -8.95 -13.56
C LEU A 181 -7.99 -10.40 -14.04
N PRO A 182 -9.22 -10.79 -14.35
CA PRO A 182 -9.50 -12.09 -14.95
C PRO A 182 -8.71 -12.26 -16.25
N GLY A 183 -7.99 -13.38 -16.38
CA GLY A 183 -7.16 -13.68 -17.56
C GLY A 183 -5.69 -13.28 -17.43
N ASP A 184 -5.28 -12.62 -16.36
CA ASP A 184 -3.86 -12.38 -16.09
C ASP A 184 -3.12 -13.70 -15.87
N ASN A 185 -2.20 -14.02 -16.79
CA ASN A 185 -1.31 -15.18 -16.68
C ASN A 185 -0.10 -14.82 -15.81
N GLY A 186 -0.19 -15.06 -14.51
CA GLY A 186 0.91 -14.78 -13.59
C GLY A 186 1.16 -15.93 -12.62
N ASP A 187 2.30 -16.61 -12.77
CA ASP A 187 2.71 -17.80 -12.03
C ASP A 187 2.97 -17.60 -10.51
N ASP A 188 2.91 -16.36 -10.00
CA ASP A 188 3.47 -16.05 -8.68
C ASP A 188 2.45 -15.92 -7.53
N HIS A 189 1.13 -16.07 -7.75
CA HIS A 189 0.16 -15.86 -6.68
C HIS A 189 -0.96 -16.91 -6.66
N ALA A 190 -0.82 -17.88 -5.79
CA ALA A 190 -1.88 -18.84 -5.45
C ALA A 190 -3.15 -18.18 -4.85
N ASN A 191 -3.06 -16.89 -4.50
CA ASN A 191 -4.12 -16.11 -3.80
C ASN A 191 -4.51 -14.84 -4.58
N ALA A 192 -4.47 -14.87 -5.92
CA ALA A 192 -4.92 -13.75 -6.74
C ALA A 192 -6.43 -13.50 -6.56
N VAL A 193 -6.83 -12.24 -6.41
CA VAL A 193 -8.23 -11.83 -6.26
C VAL A 193 -8.54 -10.70 -7.24
N SER A 194 -9.77 -10.65 -7.76
CA SER A 194 -10.20 -9.55 -8.63
C SER A 194 -10.36 -8.24 -7.82
N PRO A 195 -10.24 -7.06 -8.47
CA PRO A 195 -10.45 -5.78 -7.80
C PRO A 195 -11.82 -5.69 -7.12
N GLY A 196 -12.88 -6.09 -7.79
CA GLY A 196 -14.25 -6.07 -7.26
C GLY A 196 -14.43 -7.01 -6.07
N ASP A 197 -13.91 -8.25 -6.16
CA ASP A 197 -14.00 -9.21 -5.05
C ASP A 197 -13.25 -8.72 -3.81
N ALA A 198 -12.08 -8.11 -4.00
CA ALA A 198 -11.28 -7.56 -2.89
C ALA A 198 -12.02 -6.43 -2.16
N VAL A 199 -12.66 -5.51 -2.89
CA VAL A 199 -13.47 -4.43 -2.31
C VAL A 199 -14.69 -5.01 -1.60
N THR A 200 -15.40 -5.96 -2.21
CA THR A 200 -16.55 -6.66 -1.60
C THR A 200 -16.15 -7.39 -0.31
N ALA A 201 -14.95 -7.97 -0.27
CA ALA A 201 -14.41 -8.62 0.92
C ALA A 201 -13.94 -7.62 2.01
N GLY A 202 -13.98 -6.32 1.72
CA GLY A 202 -13.69 -5.26 2.67
C GLY A 202 -12.29 -4.68 2.60
N ALA A 203 -11.61 -4.74 1.45
CA ALA A 203 -10.37 -3.99 1.22
C ALA A 203 -10.66 -2.49 1.11
N ASP A 204 -9.83 -1.67 1.76
CA ASP A 204 -9.95 -0.21 1.75
C ASP A 204 -9.01 0.43 0.70
N LEU A 205 -7.85 -0.19 0.45
CA LEU A 205 -6.86 0.23 -0.55
C LEU A 205 -6.30 -0.98 -1.30
N LEU A 206 -6.39 -0.96 -2.63
CA LEU A 206 -5.89 -2.02 -3.50
C LEU A 206 -4.53 -1.64 -4.08
N VAL A 207 -3.54 -2.53 -3.99
CA VAL A 207 -2.21 -2.33 -4.56
C VAL A 207 -2.17 -2.99 -5.94
N ILE A 208 -2.20 -2.15 -6.98
CA ILE A 208 -2.28 -2.55 -8.38
C ILE A 208 -0.90 -2.46 -9.02
N GLY A 209 -0.35 -3.61 -9.37
CA GLY A 209 0.98 -3.73 -9.97
C GLY A 209 0.91 -4.24 -11.42
N ARG A 210 1.53 -5.40 -11.66
CA ARG A 210 1.78 -5.99 -12.99
C ARG A 210 0.56 -6.10 -13.89
N THR A 211 -0.62 -6.30 -13.34
CA THR A 211 -1.92 -6.26 -14.05
C THR A 211 -2.08 -5.01 -14.93
N VAL A 212 -1.55 -3.87 -14.49
CA VAL A 212 -1.59 -2.60 -15.22
C VAL A 212 -0.21 -2.25 -15.77
N THR A 213 0.85 -2.32 -14.95
CA THR A 213 2.18 -1.81 -15.32
C THR A 213 2.88 -2.63 -16.40
N ARG A 214 2.43 -3.87 -16.66
CA ARG A 214 2.94 -4.77 -17.72
C ARG A 214 1.90 -5.09 -18.79
N ALA A 215 0.74 -4.44 -18.78
CA ALA A 215 -0.24 -4.58 -19.84
C ALA A 215 0.24 -3.94 -21.16
N ASP A 216 -0.16 -4.48 -22.29
CA ASP A 216 0.12 -3.88 -23.60
C ASP A 216 -0.51 -2.48 -23.71
N ASP A 217 -1.65 -2.26 -23.06
CA ASP A 217 -2.32 -0.97 -22.90
C ASP A 217 -2.62 -0.74 -21.41
N PRO A 218 -1.72 -0.02 -20.68
CA PRO A 218 -1.89 0.25 -19.25
C PRO A 218 -3.15 1.06 -18.92
N VAL A 219 -3.58 1.95 -19.82
CA VAL A 219 -4.80 2.76 -19.63
C VAL A 219 -6.05 1.88 -19.73
N ALA A 220 -6.14 1.01 -20.74
CA ALA A 220 -7.25 0.07 -20.86
C ALA A 220 -7.30 -0.89 -19.65
N ALA A 221 -6.15 -1.37 -19.17
CA ALA A 221 -6.09 -2.21 -17.97
C ALA A 221 -6.53 -1.45 -16.69
N ALA A 222 -6.16 -0.18 -16.56
CA ALA A 222 -6.60 0.66 -15.44
C ALA A 222 -8.13 0.87 -15.48
N LEU A 223 -8.71 1.12 -16.65
CA LEU A 223 -10.16 1.20 -16.82
C LEU A 223 -10.86 -0.09 -16.43
N ALA A 224 -10.32 -1.26 -16.84
CA ALA A 224 -10.89 -2.56 -16.46
C ALA A 224 -10.85 -2.80 -14.94
N VAL A 225 -9.84 -2.26 -14.23
CA VAL A 225 -9.81 -2.27 -12.74
C VAL A 225 -10.98 -1.46 -12.18
N HIS A 226 -11.22 -0.26 -12.70
CA HIS A 226 -12.36 0.58 -12.28
C HIS A 226 -13.70 -0.11 -12.55
N GLU A 227 -13.89 -0.67 -13.75
CA GLU A 227 -15.11 -1.40 -14.12
C GLU A 227 -15.36 -2.60 -13.21
N SER A 228 -14.31 -3.35 -12.86
CA SER A 228 -14.41 -4.48 -11.93
C SER A 228 -14.93 -4.07 -10.55
N ILE A 229 -14.50 -2.90 -10.04
CA ILE A 229 -14.94 -2.40 -8.74
C ILE A 229 -16.37 -1.85 -8.82
N ALA A 230 -16.69 -1.08 -9.87
CA ALA A 230 -18.02 -0.52 -10.07
C ALA A 230 -19.09 -1.63 -10.17
N ALA A 231 -18.80 -2.71 -10.91
CA ALA A 231 -19.72 -3.85 -11.06
C ALA A 231 -19.95 -4.63 -9.75
N ALA A 232 -19.07 -4.51 -8.76
CA ALA A 232 -19.21 -5.17 -7.46
C ALA A 232 -20.01 -4.35 -6.44
N GLY A 233 -20.26 -3.05 -6.72
CA GLY A 233 -21.02 -2.14 -5.88
C GLY A 233 -22.52 -2.05 -6.22
N ASP A 234 -22.90 -2.65 -7.34
CA ASP A 234 -24.31 -2.78 -7.79
C ASP A 234 -24.92 -4.10 -7.27
#